data_fb1ef0ff4910ab9416e4ef8cdaa12977
#
_entry.id   fb1ef0ff4910ab9416e4ef8cdaa12977
#
_cell.length_a   1.000
_cell.length_b   1.000
_cell.length_c   1.000
_cell.angle_alpha   90.00
_cell.angle_beta   90.00
_cell.angle_gamma   90.00
#
_symmetry.space_group_name_H-M   'P 1'
#
loop_
_entity.id
_entity.type
_entity.pdbx_description
1 polymer ?
#
loop_
_entity_poly.entity_id
_entity_poly.type
_entity_poly.pdbx_seq_one_letter_code
_entity_poly.pdbx_strand_id
1 'polypeptide(L)'
;MSRVHVLVSVLGTALLAGCGGGDGSNLVQPGSRPPNSISIVPRAETKGTGAFVPNPLTVPLNGVVRWYNDDNAAAGGQYGGSNGTIHSILADDISFVSGNMVPGRTFEHTFTTAGTYPYHCSIHPTMRGTLTVTP
;
A
#
# COMPACT_ATOMS: atom_id res chain seq x y z
N MET A 1 -46.66 34.39 -54.35
CA MET A 1 -45.20 34.75 -54.45
C MET A 1 -44.50 34.37 -53.21
N SER A 2 -43.99 33.14 -53.17
CA SER A 2 -43.31 32.57 -51.97
C SER A 2 -41.80 32.77 -52.15
N ARG A 3 -41.18 33.40 -51.19
CA ARG A 3 -39.72 33.52 -51.12
C ARG A 3 -39.18 32.37 -50.26
N VAL A 4 -38.44 31.50 -50.88
CA VAL A 4 -37.69 30.44 -50.24
C VAL A 4 -36.37 31.01 -49.69
N HIS A 5 -36.16 30.94 -48.41
CA HIS A 5 -34.87 31.28 -47.80
C HIS A 5 -34.05 29.98 -47.66
N VAL A 6 -32.96 29.96 -48.39
CA VAL A 6 -31.94 28.89 -48.31
C VAL A 6 -31.02 29.23 -47.13
N LEU A 7 -31.04 28.41 -46.08
CA LEU A 7 -30.08 28.45 -44.98
C LEU A 7 -28.84 27.65 -45.41
N VAL A 8 -27.74 28.34 -45.62
CA VAL A 8 -26.43 27.71 -45.79
C VAL A 8 -25.83 27.41 -44.44
N SER A 9 -25.78 26.13 -44.07
CA SER A 9 -25.07 25.66 -42.88
C SER A 9 -23.59 25.52 -43.23
N VAL A 10 -22.77 26.34 -42.60
CA VAL A 10 -21.30 26.22 -42.64
C VAL A 10 -20.90 25.20 -41.58
N LEU A 11 -20.50 24.00 -41.99
CA LEU A 11 -19.84 23.03 -41.14
C LEU A 11 -18.39 23.50 -40.87
N GLY A 12 -18.15 24.01 -39.69
CA GLY A 12 -16.81 24.25 -39.19
C GLY A 12 -16.16 22.94 -38.72
N THR A 13 -15.25 22.40 -39.49
CA THR A 13 -14.36 21.31 -39.08
C THR A 13 -13.30 21.84 -38.11
N ALA A 14 -13.49 21.61 -36.83
CA ALA A 14 -12.45 21.81 -35.82
C ALA A 14 -11.44 20.67 -35.91
N LEU A 15 -10.26 20.91 -36.42
CA LEU A 15 -9.09 20.04 -36.29
C LEU A 15 -8.61 20.12 -34.83
N LEU A 16 -8.90 19.09 -34.05
CA LEU A 16 -8.24 18.84 -32.78
C LEU A 16 -6.85 18.25 -33.08
N ALA A 17 -5.83 19.11 -33.03
CA ALA A 17 -4.45 18.67 -32.98
C ALA A 17 -4.23 17.96 -31.66
N GLY A 18 -4.23 16.61 -31.66
CA GLY A 18 -3.83 15.79 -30.53
C GLY A 18 -2.34 15.95 -30.31
N CYS A 19 -1.94 16.75 -29.32
CA CYS A 19 -0.61 16.66 -28.73
C CYS A 19 -0.52 15.35 -27.94
N GLY A 20 0.04 14.32 -28.52
CA GLY A 20 0.51 13.12 -27.86
C GLY A 20 1.77 13.46 -27.05
N GLY A 21 1.63 14.06 -25.91
CA GLY A 21 2.65 14.14 -24.87
C GLY A 21 2.52 12.90 -23.97
N GLY A 22 3.30 11.87 -24.25
CA GLY A 22 3.49 10.77 -23.31
C GLY A 22 4.40 11.20 -22.18
N ASP A 23 3.89 11.99 -21.25
CA ASP A 23 4.48 12.19 -19.96
C ASP A 23 3.93 11.08 -19.05
N GLY A 24 4.80 10.13 -18.80
CA GLY A 24 4.61 9.14 -17.74
C GLY A 24 4.55 9.85 -16.39
N SER A 25 3.53 10.67 -16.20
CA SER A 25 3.16 11.18 -14.90
C SER A 25 2.71 9.97 -14.09
N ASN A 26 3.68 9.40 -13.36
CA ASN A 26 3.41 8.52 -12.25
C ASN A 26 2.66 9.38 -11.20
N LEU A 27 1.38 9.61 -11.46
CA LEU A 27 0.49 10.24 -10.50
C LEU A 27 0.35 9.23 -9.35
N VAL A 28 1.26 9.35 -8.38
CA VAL A 28 1.08 8.70 -7.08
C VAL A 28 -0.25 9.24 -6.56
N GLN A 29 -1.30 8.43 -6.69
CA GLN A 29 -2.60 8.75 -6.10
C GLN A 29 -2.37 9.02 -4.60
N PRO A 30 -2.91 10.12 -4.04
CA PRO A 30 -2.88 10.32 -2.60
C PRO A 30 -3.53 9.11 -1.92
N GLY A 31 -2.72 8.30 -1.22
CA GLY A 31 -3.16 7.09 -0.55
C GLY A 31 -2.66 5.77 -1.13
N SER A 32 -2.03 5.72 -2.33
CA SER A 32 -1.38 4.48 -2.80
C SER A 32 0.00 4.34 -2.17
N ARG A 33 0.21 3.25 -1.46
CA ARG A 33 1.52 2.92 -0.89
C ARG A 33 2.49 2.46 -1.96
N PRO A 34 3.81 2.62 -1.73
CA PRO A 34 4.81 2.06 -2.62
C PRO A 34 4.62 0.54 -2.81
N PRO A 35 5.09 -0.04 -3.92
CA PRO A 35 5.17 -1.49 -4.06
C PRO A 35 5.87 -2.13 -2.86
N ASN A 36 5.56 -3.38 -2.58
CA ASN A 36 6.10 -4.15 -1.45
C ASN A 36 5.77 -3.55 -0.06
N SER A 37 4.61 -2.93 0.06
CA SER A 37 4.09 -2.43 1.32
C SER A 37 3.20 -3.45 2.01
N ILE A 38 3.34 -3.60 3.31
CA ILE A 38 2.51 -4.43 4.19
C ILE A 38 1.86 -3.53 5.24
N SER A 39 0.56 -3.61 5.38
CA SER A 39 -0.19 -2.95 6.43
C SER A 39 -0.34 -3.87 7.64
N ILE A 40 -0.04 -3.39 8.84
CA ILE A 40 -0.53 -3.96 10.09
C ILE A 40 -1.92 -3.35 10.30
N VAL A 41 -2.94 -4.15 10.06
CA VAL A 41 -4.31 -3.64 9.94
C VAL A 41 -4.92 -3.29 11.31
N PRO A 42 -6.00 -2.49 11.37
CA PRO A 42 -6.67 -2.18 12.62
C PRO A 42 -7.10 -3.44 13.39
N ARG A 43 -6.84 -3.46 14.71
CA ARG A 43 -7.09 -4.58 15.62
C ARG A 43 -6.34 -5.86 15.22
N ALA A 44 -5.10 -5.69 14.76
CA ALA A 44 -4.26 -6.76 14.24
C ALA A 44 -4.01 -7.87 15.27
N GLU A 45 -3.92 -7.53 16.55
CA GLU A 45 -3.70 -8.46 17.66
C GLU A 45 -4.73 -9.58 17.73
N THR A 46 -5.91 -9.38 17.14
CA THR A 46 -7.02 -10.37 17.13
C THR A 46 -7.11 -11.15 15.82
N LYS A 47 -6.26 -10.88 14.83
CA LYS A 47 -6.46 -11.36 13.45
C LYS A 47 -5.53 -12.51 13.01
N GLY A 48 -4.60 -12.92 13.86
CA GLY A 48 -3.68 -14.01 13.52
C GLY A 48 -2.92 -13.76 12.23
N THR A 49 -3.04 -14.63 11.24
CA THR A 49 -2.42 -14.47 9.91
C THR A 49 -3.04 -13.36 9.06
N GLY A 50 -4.22 -12.86 9.40
CA GLY A 50 -4.86 -11.70 8.76
C GLY A 50 -4.39 -10.35 9.31
N ALA A 51 -3.44 -10.34 10.26
CA ALA A 51 -2.91 -9.12 10.86
C ALA A 51 -2.06 -8.29 9.92
N PHE A 52 -1.40 -8.92 8.96
CA PHE A 52 -0.53 -8.32 7.95
C PHE A 52 -1.17 -8.43 6.57
N VAL A 53 -1.24 -7.33 5.82
CA VAL A 53 -1.89 -7.32 4.49
C VAL A 53 -1.02 -6.57 3.48
N PRO A 54 -0.64 -7.18 2.37
CA PRO A 54 -0.86 -8.58 1.99
C PRO A 54 -0.06 -9.59 2.82
N ASN A 55 -0.57 -10.82 2.94
CA ASN A 55 0.11 -11.95 3.54
C ASN A 55 -0.36 -13.26 2.88
N PRO A 56 0.53 -14.06 2.24
CA PRO A 56 1.97 -13.78 2.07
C PRO A 56 2.26 -12.64 1.07
N LEU A 57 3.48 -12.10 1.11
CA LEU A 57 3.99 -11.16 0.12
C LEU A 57 5.20 -11.78 -0.60
N THR A 58 5.26 -11.66 -1.94
CA THR A 58 6.42 -12.03 -2.74
C THR A 58 7.10 -10.79 -3.30
N VAL A 59 8.43 -10.73 -3.17
CA VAL A 59 9.24 -9.60 -3.65
C VAL A 59 10.50 -10.11 -4.37
N PRO A 60 11.08 -9.34 -5.30
CA PRO A 60 12.34 -9.71 -5.92
C PRO A 60 13.52 -9.52 -4.97
N LEU A 61 14.63 -10.17 -5.28
CA LEU A 61 15.91 -9.96 -4.62
C LEU A 61 16.30 -8.47 -4.65
N ASN A 62 16.87 -7.98 -3.58
CA ASN A 62 17.16 -6.57 -3.32
C ASN A 62 15.90 -5.68 -3.22
N GLY A 63 14.72 -6.28 -3.16
CA GLY A 63 13.47 -5.57 -2.90
C GLY A 63 13.43 -4.99 -1.49
N VAL A 64 12.98 -3.74 -1.37
CA VAL A 64 12.70 -3.11 -0.08
C VAL A 64 11.25 -3.40 0.29
N VAL A 65 11.05 -3.99 1.45
CA VAL A 65 9.71 -4.19 2.03
C VAL A 65 9.47 -3.16 3.12
N ARG A 66 8.24 -2.62 3.15
CA ARG A 66 7.82 -1.60 4.11
C ARG A 66 6.61 -2.09 4.89
N TRP A 67 6.73 -2.15 6.21
CA TRP A 67 5.60 -2.40 7.11
C TRP A 67 5.12 -1.08 7.69
N TYR A 68 3.81 -0.88 7.66
CA TYR A 68 3.15 0.30 8.20
C TYR A 68 2.25 -0.12 9.35
N ASN A 69 2.41 0.49 10.52
CA ASN A 69 1.45 0.28 11.60
C ASN A 69 0.23 1.18 11.38
N ASP A 70 -0.82 0.59 10.78
CA ASP A 70 -2.12 1.23 10.54
C ASP A 70 -3.14 0.93 11.63
N ASP A 71 -2.72 0.22 12.66
CA ASP A 71 -3.57 -0.08 13.81
C ASP A 71 -3.74 1.16 14.68
N ASN A 72 -4.45 2.14 14.13
CA ASN A 72 -4.86 3.33 14.85
C ASN A 72 -6.31 3.21 15.29
N ALA A 73 -6.63 3.62 16.50
CA ALA A 73 -7.98 3.54 17.08
C ALA A 73 -9.04 4.37 16.31
N ALA A 74 -8.62 5.20 15.34
CA ALA A 74 -9.52 6.08 14.59
C ALA A 74 -10.37 5.35 13.53
N ALA A 75 -10.07 4.11 13.18
CA ALA A 75 -10.83 3.35 12.18
C ALA A 75 -12.13 2.72 12.74
N GLY A 76 -12.84 3.37 13.67
CA GLY A 76 -14.17 2.94 14.10
C GLY A 76 -14.45 2.91 15.61
N GLY A 77 -13.61 3.47 16.43
CA GLY A 77 -13.87 3.60 17.87
C GLY A 77 -14.67 4.86 18.20
N GLN A 78 -15.87 4.69 18.73
CA GLN A 78 -16.76 5.76 19.20
C GLN A 78 -16.22 6.52 20.42
N TYR A 79 -15.00 6.24 20.83
CA TYR A 79 -14.29 6.90 21.90
C TYR A 79 -12.95 7.39 21.37
N GLY A 80 -12.85 8.69 21.16
CA GLY A 80 -11.67 9.38 20.63
C GLY A 80 -10.43 9.28 21.53
N GLY A 81 -9.87 8.08 21.61
CA GLY A 81 -8.57 7.82 22.20
C GLY A 81 -7.54 7.65 21.08
N SER A 82 -6.53 8.47 21.07
CA SER A 82 -5.41 8.51 20.11
C SER A 82 -4.42 7.34 20.25
N ASN A 83 -4.85 6.21 20.79
CA ASN A 83 -3.97 5.11 21.18
C ASN A 83 -4.33 3.86 20.39
N GLY A 84 -3.86 3.77 19.14
CA GLY A 84 -3.78 2.50 18.45
C GLY A 84 -2.74 1.58 19.13
N THR A 85 -2.66 0.34 18.66
CA THR A 85 -1.84 -0.70 19.26
C THR A 85 -0.39 -0.62 18.78
N ILE A 86 0.55 -0.76 19.71
CA ILE A 86 1.97 -0.89 19.38
C ILE A 86 2.21 -2.33 18.88
N HIS A 87 2.90 -2.44 17.78
CA HIS A 87 3.33 -3.71 17.20
C HIS A 87 4.85 -3.75 17.01
N SER A 88 5.37 -4.90 16.65
CA SER A 88 6.75 -5.09 16.20
C SER A 88 6.79 -6.10 15.07
N ILE A 89 7.88 -6.11 14.32
CA ILE A 89 8.17 -7.14 13.33
C ILE A 89 9.43 -7.86 13.78
N LEU A 90 9.35 -9.18 13.88
CA LEU A 90 10.48 -10.04 14.23
C LEU A 90 10.45 -11.26 13.30
N ALA A 91 11.53 -11.44 12.53
CA ALA A 91 11.72 -12.66 11.75
C ALA A 91 11.91 -13.85 12.69
N ASP A 92 11.37 -15.02 12.32
CA ASP A 92 11.48 -16.23 13.14
C ASP A 92 12.96 -16.72 13.24
N ASP A 93 13.79 -16.39 12.24
CA ASP A 93 15.23 -16.63 12.19
C ASP A 93 16.06 -15.44 12.72
N ILE A 94 15.41 -14.42 13.28
CA ILE A 94 16.01 -13.17 13.77
C ILE A 94 16.80 -12.34 12.75
N SER A 95 16.66 -12.62 11.45
CA SER A 95 17.38 -11.90 10.38
C SER A 95 16.98 -10.43 10.26
N PHE A 96 15.79 -10.05 10.72
CA PHE A 96 15.35 -8.65 10.83
C PHE A 96 14.42 -8.41 12.01
N VAL A 97 14.45 -7.18 12.53
CA VAL A 97 13.63 -6.73 13.65
C VAL A 97 13.34 -5.24 13.54
N SER A 98 12.10 -4.84 13.77
CA SER A 98 11.70 -3.43 13.70
C SER A 98 11.85 -2.66 15.02
N GLY A 99 11.93 -3.36 16.15
CA GLY A 99 11.62 -2.75 17.44
C GLY A 99 10.13 -2.35 17.55
N ASN A 100 9.80 -1.52 18.53
CA ASN A 100 8.43 -1.08 18.75
C ASN A 100 7.98 -0.06 17.70
N MET A 101 6.88 -0.35 17.05
CA MET A 101 6.23 0.51 16.06
C MET A 101 4.93 1.06 16.67
N VAL A 102 4.94 2.31 17.09
CA VAL A 102 3.69 2.99 17.45
C VAL A 102 2.82 3.21 16.20
N PRO A 103 1.50 3.43 16.32
CA PRO A 103 0.62 3.74 15.20
C PRO A 103 1.17 4.85 14.30
N GLY A 104 1.11 4.64 12.98
CA GLY A 104 1.66 5.52 11.96
C GLY A 104 3.16 5.35 11.69
N ARG A 105 3.88 4.52 12.45
CA ARG A 105 5.30 4.23 12.18
C ARG A 105 5.45 3.23 11.05
N THR A 106 6.59 3.38 10.35
CA THR A 106 7.01 2.50 9.26
C THR A 106 8.33 1.83 9.62
N PHE A 107 8.48 0.57 9.25
CA PHE A 107 9.74 -0.17 9.27
C PHE A 107 10.07 -0.60 7.84
N GLU A 108 11.35 -0.56 7.48
CA GLU A 108 11.84 -0.97 6.16
C GLU A 108 12.98 -1.97 6.31
N HIS A 109 13.00 -2.98 5.42
CA HIS A 109 14.10 -3.93 5.32
C HIS A 109 14.35 -4.29 3.85
N THR A 110 15.63 -4.40 3.48
CA THR A 110 16.07 -4.82 2.14
C THR A 110 16.54 -6.26 2.18
N PHE A 111 15.97 -7.12 1.34
CA PHE A 111 16.29 -8.54 1.29
C PHE A 111 17.35 -8.83 0.25
N THR A 112 18.55 -9.18 0.69
CA THR A 112 19.73 -9.47 -0.17
C THR A 112 19.94 -10.96 -0.43
N THR A 113 19.08 -11.83 0.11
CA THR A 113 19.14 -13.27 -0.08
C THR A 113 17.75 -13.79 -0.44
N ALA A 114 17.67 -14.63 -1.46
CA ALA A 114 16.42 -15.29 -1.83
C ALA A 114 16.05 -16.35 -0.78
N GLY A 115 14.74 -16.49 -0.51
CA GLY A 115 14.25 -17.43 0.49
C GLY A 115 12.85 -17.10 0.98
N THR A 116 12.40 -17.90 1.95
CA THR A 116 11.13 -17.68 2.64
C THR A 116 11.41 -17.24 4.06
N TYR A 117 10.79 -16.15 4.47
CA TYR A 117 11.00 -15.47 5.76
C TYR A 117 9.69 -15.43 6.51
N PRO A 118 9.40 -16.39 7.38
CA PRO A 118 8.29 -16.29 8.33
C PRO A 118 8.65 -15.26 9.40
N TYR A 119 7.66 -14.48 9.82
CA TYR A 119 7.81 -13.45 10.85
C TYR A 119 6.54 -13.31 11.69
N HIS A 120 6.67 -12.66 12.81
CA HIS A 120 5.57 -12.41 13.74
C HIS A 120 5.72 -11.06 14.45
N CYS A 121 4.66 -10.65 15.16
CA CYS A 121 4.76 -9.57 16.14
C CYS A 121 5.28 -10.11 17.47
N SER A 122 6.41 -9.62 17.98
CA SER A 122 6.97 -10.11 19.26
C SER A 122 6.10 -9.76 20.48
N ILE A 123 5.22 -8.75 20.35
CA ILE A 123 4.28 -8.33 21.41
C ILE A 123 3.00 -9.17 21.35
N HIS A 124 2.56 -9.56 20.16
CA HIS A 124 1.34 -10.34 19.91
C HIS A 124 1.68 -11.56 19.03
N PRO A 125 2.21 -12.66 19.61
CA PRO A 125 2.81 -13.76 18.83
C PRO A 125 1.83 -14.55 17.93
N THR A 126 0.53 -14.33 18.07
CA THR A 126 -0.49 -14.89 17.18
C THR A 126 -0.51 -14.21 15.80
N MET A 127 -0.03 -12.97 15.72
CA MET A 127 0.10 -12.23 14.47
C MET A 127 1.29 -12.78 13.69
N ARG A 128 1.03 -13.48 12.58
CA ARG A 128 2.05 -14.13 11.76
C ARG A 128 1.96 -13.72 10.31
N GLY A 129 3.12 -13.54 9.69
CA GLY A 129 3.26 -13.24 8.27
C GLY A 129 4.34 -14.09 7.63
N THR A 130 4.31 -14.14 6.30
CA THR A 130 5.31 -14.82 5.49
C THR A 130 5.70 -13.94 4.31
N LEU A 131 6.99 -13.84 4.06
CA LEU A 131 7.56 -13.12 2.95
C LEU A 131 8.39 -14.10 2.10
N THR A 132 8.25 -14.04 0.79
CA THR A 132 9.04 -14.83 -0.16
C THR A 132 9.87 -13.89 -1.02
N VAL A 133 11.18 -14.10 -1.03
CA VAL A 133 12.14 -13.36 -1.86
C VAL A 133 12.58 -14.25 -3.02
N THR A 134 12.30 -13.83 -4.23
CA THR A 134 12.65 -14.57 -5.46
C THR A 134 13.90 -13.98 -6.10
N PRO A 135 14.72 -14.82 -6.76
CA PRO A 135 15.90 -14.35 -7.50
C PRO A 135 15.60 -13.27 -8.54
#